data_7493643a13fda980d049adea8e2c61e9
#
_entry.id   7493643a13fda980d049adea8e2c61e9
#
_cell.length_a   1.000
_cell.length_b   1.000
_cell.length_c   1.000
_cell.angle_alpha   90.00
_cell.angle_beta   90.00
_cell.angle_gamma   90.00
#
_symmetry.space_group_name_H-M   'P 1'
#
loop_
_entity.id
_entity.type
_entity.pdbx_description
1 polymer ?
#
loop_
_entity_poly.entity_id
_entity_poly.type
_entity_poly.pdbx_seq_one_letter_code
_entity_poly.pdbx_strand_id
1 'polypeptide(L)'
;MPTTKTGFLRLLGIAFTWLLLFAGLHLSSLYSYNLFHSLAEMFAVVVACGIFMVAWNTRDFNRTPYLTFIGVAYLFVAGLDVVHTLAYQGMGIFRSPGADLATQLWITSRYLEAISLLIAPLFGMRRVKAEPLLAVYAVVTALLLVLIFGGHFPVCYTATEGLTTFKVLSEYLICLILVAAGVVFWRRAALLDRTVLNLVLASIACTIASEMSFTLYIHAYGMANQIGHYLKIISFYLIYRASVSASLKRPYEVLFRDLGVREQRLRASEGRLRAILGNAAALVIFLAPDWKMHEFNLGAQEIFGWQRREVLARDFLSVLIPPEQAGAVESLLRRSLGGEPQRQVETVMLDKEGQAHHILWNCTRLDDSLGQALGLVISGLDITVRIKYAKEREELIKSLQEALAQVKTLSGLLPICSHCKKIRDDSGYWRQIEQYVEKHSEAEFSHSMCPQCAYKLYPEYFPDPAAEAVPAPKTPGNQPKNR
;
A
#
# COMPACT_ATOMS: atom_id res chain seq x y z
N MET A 1 2.31 -5.38 -22.02
CA MET A 1 2.02 -4.92 -23.40
C MET A 1 1.32 -6.07 -24.12
N PRO A 2 0.05 -5.96 -24.55
CA PRO A 2 -0.53 -6.96 -25.43
C PRO A 2 0.21 -6.86 -26.75
N THR A 3 0.61 -8.00 -27.27
CA THR A 3 1.32 -8.12 -28.53
C THR A 3 0.56 -7.38 -29.63
N THR A 4 1.25 -6.69 -30.51
CA THR A 4 0.73 -5.87 -31.62
C THR A 4 -0.33 -6.60 -32.46
N LYS A 5 -0.30 -7.92 -32.53
CA LYS A 5 -1.28 -8.78 -33.23
C LYS A 5 -2.68 -8.78 -32.60
N THR A 6 -2.80 -8.83 -31.28
CA THR A 6 -4.11 -8.82 -30.57
C THR A 6 -4.80 -7.45 -30.64
N GLY A 7 -4.03 -6.37 -30.64
CA GLY A 7 -4.55 -5.00 -30.83
C GLY A 7 -5.09 -4.79 -32.25
N PHE A 8 -4.35 -5.27 -33.25
CA PHE A 8 -4.75 -5.17 -34.67
C PHE A 8 -6.04 -5.98 -34.97
N LEU A 9 -6.14 -7.20 -34.47
CA LEU A 9 -7.35 -8.02 -34.62
C LEU A 9 -8.60 -7.39 -33.98
N ARG A 10 -8.44 -6.73 -32.82
CA ARG A 10 -9.53 -5.97 -32.19
C ARG A 10 -9.98 -4.79 -33.02
N LEU A 11 -9.04 -4.03 -33.59
CA LEU A 11 -9.36 -2.87 -34.46
C LEU A 11 -10.08 -3.35 -35.73
N LEU A 12 -9.61 -4.43 -36.35
CA LEU A 12 -10.28 -5.04 -37.50
C LEU A 12 -11.70 -5.50 -37.15
N GLY A 13 -11.93 -6.14 -36.03
CA GLY A 13 -13.25 -6.55 -35.54
C GLY A 13 -14.20 -5.37 -35.36
N ILE A 14 -13.72 -4.28 -34.74
CA ILE A 14 -14.51 -3.05 -34.59
C ILE A 14 -14.84 -2.42 -35.95
N ALA A 15 -13.87 -2.29 -36.84
CA ALA A 15 -14.07 -1.73 -38.16
C ALA A 15 -15.06 -2.57 -38.98
N PHE A 16 -14.98 -3.90 -38.91
CA PHE A 16 -15.90 -4.82 -39.55
C PHE A 16 -17.34 -4.68 -38.99
N THR A 17 -17.50 -4.55 -37.68
CA THR A 17 -18.82 -4.32 -37.07
C THR A 17 -19.46 -3.01 -37.56
N TRP A 18 -18.71 -1.92 -37.65
CA TRP A 18 -19.18 -0.65 -38.20
C TRP A 18 -19.53 -0.74 -39.66
N LEU A 19 -18.71 -1.46 -40.45
CA LEU A 19 -18.97 -1.70 -41.88
C LEU A 19 -20.30 -2.46 -42.07
N LEU A 20 -20.53 -3.52 -41.29
CA LEU A 20 -21.79 -4.28 -41.35
C LEU A 20 -22.99 -3.42 -40.94
N LEU A 21 -22.87 -2.60 -39.89
CA LEU A 21 -23.93 -1.69 -39.44
C LEU A 21 -24.32 -0.71 -40.53
N PHE A 22 -23.32 0.02 -41.09
CA PHE A 22 -23.58 0.99 -42.15
C PHE A 22 -24.03 0.36 -43.48
N ALA A 23 -23.51 -0.79 -43.82
CA ALA A 23 -24.00 -1.56 -44.98
C ALA A 23 -25.48 -1.98 -44.81
N GLY A 24 -25.84 -2.45 -43.61
CA GLY A 24 -27.25 -2.81 -43.30
C GLY A 24 -28.16 -1.60 -43.32
N LEU A 25 -27.74 -0.47 -42.76
CA LEU A 25 -28.48 0.79 -42.82
C LEU A 25 -28.60 1.30 -44.27
N HIS A 26 -27.54 1.20 -45.07
CA HIS A 26 -27.59 1.59 -46.47
C HIS A 26 -28.57 0.69 -47.27
N LEU A 27 -28.52 -0.61 -47.09
CA LEU A 27 -29.46 -1.55 -47.71
C LEU A 27 -30.90 -1.23 -47.32
N SER A 28 -31.17 -0.88 -46.05
CA SER A 28 -32.50 -0.46 -45.63
C SER A 28 -32.98 0.81 -46.31
N SER A 29 -32.09 1.76 -46.65
CA SER A 29 -32.43 2.96 -47.38
C SER A 29 -32.81 2.71 -48.84
N LEU A 30 -32.25 1.67 -49.45
CA LEU A 30 -32.62 1.22 -50.79
C LEU A 30 -33.99 0.57 -50.83
N TYR A 31 -34.44 -0.06 -49.73
CA TYR A 31 -35.76 -0.64 -49.63
C TYR A 31 -36.83 0.42 -49.28
N SER A 32 -36.59 1.19 -48.21
CA SER A 32 -37.47 2.29 -47.78
C SER A 32 -36.69 3.31 -46.96
N TYR A 33 -36.76 4.57 -47.37
CA TYR A 33 -36.08 5.64 -46.63
C TYR A 33 -36.64 5.80 -45.18
N ASN A 34 -37.95 5.62 -44.99
CA ASN A 34 -38.58 5.65 -43.67
C ASN A 34 -38.04 4.54 -42.76
N LEU A 35 -37.78 3.35 -43.32
CA LEU A 35 -37.15 2.26 -42.57
C LEU A 35 -35.72 2.64 -42.13
N PHE A 36 -34.92 3.16 -43.08
CA PHE A 36 -33.59 3.65 -42.81
C PHE A 36 -33.59 4.73 -41.69
N HIS A 37 -34.43 5.76 -41.86
CA HIS A 37 -34.56 6.85 -40.90
C HIS A 37 -34.95 6.32 -39.52
N SER A 38 -35.96 5.49 -39.42
CA SER A 38 -36.43 4.89 -38.17
C SER A 38 -35.33 4.05 -37.49
N LEU A 39 -34.59 3.23 -38.25
CA LEU A 39 -33.51 2.43 -37.70
C LEU A 39 -32.33 3.31 -37.18
N ALA A 40 -31.97 4.33 -37.96
CA ALA A 40 -30.90 5.27 -37.56
C ALA A 40 -31.26 6.05 -36.29
N GLU A 41 -32.49 6.58 -36.22
CA GLU A 41 -32.99 7.31 -35.04
C GLU A 41 -33.12 6.39 -33.82
N MET A 42 -33.69 5.18 -34.00
CA MET A 42 -33.81 4.21 -32.91
C MET A 42 -32.44 3.83 -32.32
N PHE A 43 -31.41 3.66 -33.18
CA PHE A 43 -30.06 3.42 -32.73
C PHE A 43 -29.58 4.58 -31.83
N ALA A 44 -29.76 5.84 -32.25
CA ALA A 44 -29.36 7.00 -31.47
C ALA A 44 -30.12 7.07 -30.14
N VAL A 45 -31.43 6.79 -30.14
CA VAL A 45 -32.28 6.73 -28.94
C VAL A 45 -31.76 5.67 -27.93
N VAL A 46 -31.49 4.44 -28.41
CA VAL A 46 -30.98 3.36 -27.55
C VAL A 46 -29.63 3.74 -26.93
N VAL A 47 -28.74 4.34 -27.73
CA VAL A 47 -27.45 4.80 -27.22
C VAL A 47 -27.60 5.92 -26.21
N ALA A 48 -28.49 6.90 -26.44
CA ALA A 48 -28.76 8.00 -25.51
C ALA A 48 -29.37 7.50 -24.18
N CYS A 49 -30.31 6.56 -24.23
CA CYS A 49 -30.79 5.86 -23.03
C CYS A 49 -29.65 5.12 -22.30
N GLY A 50 -28.74 4.49 -23.03
CA GLY A 50 -27.55 3.87 -22.45
C GLY A 50 -26.62 4.87 -21.76
N ILE A 51 -26.43 6.08 -22.32
CA ILE A 51 -25.68 7.17 -21.69
C ILE A 51 -26.34 7.58 -20.36
N PHE A 52 -27.66 7.78 -20.37
CA PHE A 52 -28.40 8.08 -19.15
C PHE A 52 -28.28 6.98 -18.10
N MET A 53 -28.49 5.71 -18.47
CA MET A 53 -28.41 4.58 -17.53
C MET A 53 -27.03 4.48 -16.88
N VAL A 54 -25.95 4.65 -17.64
CA VAL A 54 -24.60 4.66 -17.10
C VAL A 54 -24.41 5.84 -16.15
N ALA A 55 -24.80 7.04 -16.56
CA ALA A 55 -24.63 8.25 -15.76
C ALA A 55 -25.46 8.19 -14.47
N TRP A 56 -26.70 7.71 -14.54
CA TRP A 56 -27.62 7.60 -13.40
C TRP A 56 -27.15 6.58 -12.36
N ASN A 57 -26.75 5.39 -12.78
CA ASN A 57 -26.32 4.33 -11.87
C ASN A 57 -24.93 4.59 -11.26
N THR A 58 -24.12 5.45 -11.89
CA THR A 58 -22.78 5.81 -11.36
C THR A 58 -22.75 7.15 -10.64
N ARG A 59 -23.86 7.90 -10.54
CA ARG A 59 -23.91 9.29 -10.05
C ARG A 59 -23.31 9.48 -8.65
N ASP A 60 -23.49 8.49 -7.77
CA ASP A 60 -23.02 8.55 -6.37
C ASP A 60 -21.51 8.33 -6.26
N PHE A 61 -20.93 7.55 -7.17
CA PHE A 61 -19.51 7.19 -7.20
C PHE A 61 -18.71 8.00 -8.24
N ASN A 62 -19.40 8.71 -9.12
CA ASN A 62 -18.77 9.37 -10.26
C ASN A 62 -18.06 10.66 -9.83
N ARG A 63 -16.76 10.73 -10.10
CA ARG A 63 -15.93 11.93 -9.88
C ARG A 63 -16.03 12.93 -11.03
N THR A 64 -16.90 12.69 -12.02
CA THR A 64 -17.06 13.51 -13.23
C THR A 64 -18.50 14.03 -13.34
N PRO A 65 -18.88 15.07 -12.57
CA PRO A 65 -20.26 15.57 -12.47
C PRO A 65 -20.90 15.99 -13.80
N TYR A 66 -20.09 16.49 -14.75
CA TYR A 66 -20.56 16.89 -16.08
C TYR A 66 -21.13 15.72 -16.89
N LEU A 67 -20.67 14.47 -16.63
CA LEU A 67 -21.23 13.28 -17.29
C LEU A 67 -22.61 12.92 -16.76
N THR A 68 -22.86 13.14 -15.47
CA THR A 68 -24.22 13.01 -14.91
C THR A 68 -25.16 14.03 -15.56
N PHE A 69 -24.68 15.26 -15.75
CA PHE A 69 -25.44 16.30 -16.46
C PHE A 69 -25.75 15.90 -17.90
N ILE A 70 -24.75 15.47 -18.67
CA ILE A 70 -24.91 15.00 -20.06
C ILE A 70 -25.87 13.81 -20.09
N GLY A 71 -25.74 12.85 -19.17
CA GLY A 71 -26.59 11.67 -19.12
C GLY A 71 -28.08 12.05 -18.98
N VAL A 72 -28.40 12.94 -18.03
CA VAL A 72 -29.78 13.43 -17.87
C VAL A 72 -30.26 14.15 -19.11
N ALA A 73 -29.44 15.02 -19.70
CA ALA A 73 -29.79 15.74 -20.94
C ALA A 73 -30.12 14.77 -22.09
N TYR A 74 -29.29 13.74 -22.29
CA TYR A 74 -29.48 12.79 -23.37
C TYR A 74 -30.74 11.89 -23.21
N LEU A 75 -31.26 11.71 -22.01
CA LEU A 75 -32.58 11.09 -21.82
C LEU A 75 -33.69 11.90 -22.48
N PHE A 76 -33.68 13.22 -22.33
CA PHE A 76 -34.70 14.11 -22.89
C PHE A 76 -34.48 14.35 -24.37
N VAL A 77 -33.22 14.39 -24.84
CA VAL A 77 -32.87 14.36 -26.25
C VAL A 77 -33.43 13.09 -26.90
N ALA A 78 -33.23 11.91 -26.27
CA ALA A 78 -33.81 10.64 -26.76
C ALA A 78 -35.34 10.71 -26.82
N GLY A 79 -36.00 11.28 -25.79
CA GLY A 79 -37.44 11.44 -25.77
C GLY A 79 -37.94 12.29 -26.94
N LEU A 80 -37.28 13.42 -27.21
CA LEU A 80 -37.61 14.28 -28.37
C LEU A 80 -37.32 13.55 -29.72
N ASP A 81 -36.21 12.81 -29.82
CA ASP A 81 -35.88 12.06 -31.03
C ASP A 81 -36.89 10.94 -31.27
N VAL A 82 -37.46 10.30 -30.22
CA VAL A 82 -38.60 9.36 -30.37
C VAL A 82 -39.80 10.03 -30.98
N VAL A 83 -40.21 11.18 -30.40
CA VAL A 83 -41.40 11.93 -30.90
C VAL A 83 -41.15 12.44 -32.33
N HIS A 84 -39.91 12.91 -32.63
CA HIS A 84 -39.49 13.28 -33.99
C HIS A 84 -39.66 12.13 -34.96
N THR A 85 -39.17 10.93 -34.60
CA THR A 85 -39.30 9.73 -35.45
C THR A 85 -40.75 9.34 -35.74
N LEU A 86 -41.60 9.41 -34.68
CA LEU A 86 -43.04 9.14 -34.81
C LEU A 86 -43.77 10.18 -35.65
N ALA A 87 -43.29 11.44 -35.64
CA ALA A 87 -43.85 12.54 -36.40
C ALA A 87 -43.32 12.62 -37.84
N TYR A 88 -42.37 11.75 -38.23
CA TYR A 88 -41.78 11.76 -39.56
C TYR A 88 -42.82 11.46 -40.64
N GLN A 89 -42.66 12.16 -41.79
CA GLN A 89 -43.58 12.05 -42.89
C GLN A 89 -43.71 10.62 -43.37
N GLY A 90 -44.95 10.07 -43.43
CA GLY A 90 -45.21 8.71 -43.85
C GLY A 90 -45.37 7.68 -42.72
N MET A 91 -45.12 8.07 -41.43
CA MET A 91 -45.37 7.17 -40.31
C MET A 91 -46.83 7.09 -39.89
N GLY A 92 -47.65 8.06 -40.23
CA GLY A 92 -49.12 8.03 -40.07
C GLY A 92 -49.65 8.12 -38.63
N ILE A 93 -48.76 8.44 -37.66
CA ILE A 93 -49.14 8.49 -36.23
C ILE A 93 -49.78 9.85 -35.86
N PHE A 94 -49.18 10.91 -36.32
CA PHE A 94 -49.72 12.26 -36.13
C PHE A 94 -50.49 12.74 -37.37
N ARG A 95 -51.62 13.39 -37.17
CA ARG A 95 -52.47 13.95 -38.26
C ARG A 95 -51.91 15.29 -38.78
N SER A 96 -50.58 15.44 -38.84
CA SER A 96 -49.97 16.64 -39.37
C SER A 96 -49.62 16.46 -40.85
N PRO A 97 -50.12 17.28 -41.76
CA PRO A 97 -49.72 17.20 -43.17
C PRO A 97 -48.35 17.79 -43.36
N GLY A 98 -47.39 16.95 -43.73
CA GLY A 98 -46.03 17.41 -44.13
C GLY A 98 -44.94 17.12 -43.14
N ALA A 99 -43.73 17.69 -43.42
CA ALA A 99 -42.51 17.42 -42.67
C ALA A 99 -42.25 18.48 -41.53
N ASP A 100 -43.10 19.48 -41.38
CA ASP A 100 -42.86 20.62 -40.48
C ASP A 100 -42.78 20.18 -39.01
N LEU A 101 -43.73 19.41 -38.53
CA LEU A 101 -43.74 18.91 -37.15
C LEU A 101 -42.48 18.14 -36.78
N ALA A 102 -42.06 17.23 -37.69
CA ALA A 102 -40.83 16.47 -37.49
C ALA A 102 -39.59 17.37 -37.46
N THR A 103 -39.57 18.39 -38.33
CA THR A 103 -38.43 19.34 -38.40
C THR A 103 -38.38 20.24 -37.15
N GLN A 104 -39.50 20.69 -36.61
CA GLN A 104 -39.62 21.47 -35.35
C GLN A 104 -39.04 20.63 -34.17
N LEU A 105 -39.45 19.36 -34.06
CA LEU A 105 -38.95 18.44 -33.02
C LEU A 105 -37.47 18.18 -33.15
N TRP A 106 -36.97 18.02 -34.40
CA TRP A 106 -35.53 17.91 -34.67
C TRP A 106 -34.73 19.10 -34.14
N ILE A 107 -35.09 20.32 -34.58
CA ILE A 107 -34.40 21.55 -34.18
C ILE A 107 -34.42 21.70 -32.65
N THR A 108 -35.56 21.41 -32.02
CA THR A 108 -35.72 21.48 -30.57
C THR A 108 -34.74 20.49 -29.84
N SER A 109 -34.68 19.25 -30.33
CA SER A 109 -33.75 18.23 -29.81
C SER A 109 -32.31 18.66 -29.95
N ARG A 110 -31.92 19.22 -31.10
CA ARG A 110 -30.52 19.67 -31.35
C ARG A 110 -30.14 20.89 -30.49
N TYR A 111 -31.04 21.86 -30.29
CA TYR A 111 -30.79 22.95 -29.31
C TYR A 111 -30.58 22.42 -27.90
N LEU A 112 -31.45 21.48 -27.48
CA LEU A 112 -31.33 20.90 -26.14
C LEU A 112 -29.98 20.18 -25.97
N GLU A 113 -29.54 19.41 -26.97
CA GLU A 113 -28.23 18.75 -26.98
C GLU A 113 -27.07 19.75 -26.94
N ALA A 114 -27.05 20.73 -27.88
CA ALA A 114 -25.96 21.68 -28.01
C ALA A 114 -25.78 22.57 -26.75
N ILE A 115 -26.89 23.10 -26.21
CA ILE A 115 -26.89 23.90 -24.97
C ILE A 115 -26.42 23.05 -23.79
N SER A 116 -26.87 21.79 -23.71
CA SER A 116 -26.44 20.87 -22.67
C SER A 116 -24.94 20.60 -22.72
N LEU A 117 -24.39 20.38 -23.92
CA LEU A 117 -22.94 20.19 -24.10
C LEU A 117 -22.14 21.45 -23.76
N LEU A 118 -22.68 22.65 -24.02
CA LEU A 118 -22.04 23.91 -23.64
C LEU A 118 -22.01 24.11 -22.11
N ILE A 119 -23.11 23.79 -21.43
CA ILE A 119 -23.26 23.97 -19.98
C ILE A 119 -22.51 22.91 -19.18
N ALA A 120 -22.47 21.66 -19.65
CA ALA A 120 -21.90 20.53 -18.93
C ALA A 120 -20.50 20.78 -18.35
N PRO A 121 -19.49 21.29 -19.10
CA PRO A 121 -18.16 21.52 -18.59
C PRO A 121 -18.09 22.66 -17.55
N LEU A 122 -19.13 23.50 -17.43
CA LEU A 122 -19.16 24.61 -16.47
C LEU A 122 -19.31 24.12 -15.02
N PHE A 123 -19.89 22.95 -14.80
CA PHE A 123 -20.00 22.37 -13.47
C PHE A 123 -18.65 21.97 -12.88
N GLY A 124 -17.62 21.71 -13.69
CA GLY A 124 -16.28 21.35 -13.24
C GLY A 124 -16.31 20.12 -12.31
N MET A 125 -15.81 20.28 -11.09
CA MET A 125 -15.81 19.23 -10.04
C MET A 125 -16.99 19.35 -9.04
N ARG A 126 -17.92 20.29 -9.24
CA ARG A 126 -19.07 20.49 -8.35
C ARG A 126 -20.08 19.37 -8.58
N ARG A 127 -20.52 18.70 -7.49
CA ARG A 127 -21.54 17.65 -7.58
C ARG A 127 -22.83 18.21 -8.14
N VAL A 128 -23.35 17.55 -9.17
CA VAL A 128 -24.65 17.83 -9.76
C VAL A 128 -25.66 16.92 -9.07
N LYS A 129 -26.71 17.50 -8.49
CA LYS A 129 -27.85 16.74 -7.97
C LYS A 129 -28.71 16.28 -9.14
N ALA A 130 -28.77 14.98 -9.37
CA ALA A 130 -29.39 14.40 -10.56
C ALA A 130 -30.93 14.54 -10.55
N GLU A 131 -31.55 14.40 -9.40
CA GLU A 131 -33.02 14.46 -9.25
C GLU A 131 -33.63 15.84 -9.61
N PRO A 132 -33.13 16.97 -9.06
CA PRO A 132 -33.66 18.29 -9.47
C PRO A 132 -33.29 18.62 -10.93
N LEU A 133 -32.14 18.14 -11.42
CA LEU A 133 -31.80 18.32 -12.83
C LEU A 133 -32.78 17.58 -13.74
N LEU A 134 -33.16 16.35 -13.41
CA LEU A 134 -34.15 15.58 -14.13
C LEU A 134 -35.49 16.34 -14.18
N ALA A 135 -35.91 16.90 -13.04
CA ALA A 135 -37.15 17.68 -12.97
C ALA A 135 -37.09 18.94 -13.85
N VAL A 136 -35.97 19.66 -13.86
CA VAL A 136 -35.78 20.84 -14.74
C VAL A 136 -35.89 20.46 -16.20
N TYR A 137 -35.17 19.39 -16.64
CA TYR A 137 -35.26 18.94 -18.02
C TYR A 137 -36.65 18.46 -18.39
N ALA A 138 -37.36 17.78 -17.48
CA ALA A 138 -38.78 17.36 -17.70
C ALA A 138 -39.69 18.56 -17.95
N VAL A 139 -39.56 19.57 -17.10
CA VAL A 139 -40.38 20.81 -17.25
C VAL A 139 -40.04 21.53 -18.56
N VAL A 140 -38.74 21.71 -18.86
CA VAL A 140 -38.30 22.39 -20.08
C VAL A 140 -38.80 21.64 -21.33
N THR A 141 -38.63 20.31 -21.36
CA THR A 141 -39.07 19.49 -22.50
C THR A 141 -40.60 19.51 -22.65
N ALA A 142 -41.34 19.42 -21.54
CA ALA A 142 -42.80 19.53 -21.57
C ALA A 142 -43.27 20.89 -22.14
N LEU A 143 -42.65 22.00 -21.69
CA LEU A 143 -42.95 23.32 -22.24
C LEU A 143 -42.66 23.43 -23.73
N LEU A 144 -41.51 22.91 -24.20
CA LEU A 144 -41.15 22.90 -25.62
C LEU A 144 -42.15 22.07 -26.44
N LEU A 145 -42.59 20.91 -25.94
CA LEU A 145 -43.62 20.12 -26.60
C LEU A 145 -44.96 20.85 -26.66
N VAL A 146 -45.38 21.52 -25.56
CA VAL A 146 -46.62 22.34 -25.55
C VAL A 146 -46.53 23.47 -26.59
N LEU A 147 -45.39 24.14 -26.73
CA LEU A 147 -45.21 25.19 -27.75
C LEU A 147 -45.31 24.62 -29.18
N ILE A 148 -44.70 23.48 -29.43
CA ILE A 148 -44.69 22.82 -30.76
C ILE A 148 -46.11 22.34 -31.11
N PHE A 149 -46.75 21.54 -30.26
CA PHE A 149 -48.09 20.99 -30.52
C PHE A 149 -49.18 22.05 -30.42
N GLY A 150 -48.94 23.13 -29.69
CA GLY A 150 -49.81 24.30 -29.63
C GLY A 150 -49.73 25.24 -30.83
N GLY A 151 -48.83 24.95 -31.80
CA GLY A 151 -48.63 25.76 -33.00
C GLY A 151 -47.98 27.12 -32.76
N HIS A 152 -47.27 27.29 -31.62
CA HIS A 152 -46.55 28.52 -31.25
C HIS A 152 -45.07 28.48 -31.63
N PHE A 153 -44.57 27.30 -32.07
CA PHE A 153 -43.19 27.18 -32.53
C PHE A 153 -43.03 27.66 -33.98
N PRO A 154 -41.96 28.34 -34.35
CA PRO A 154 -41.76 28.81 -35.71
C PRO A 154 -41.80 27.67 -36.73
N VAL A 155 -42.38 27.95 -37.91
CA VAL A 155 -42.44 27.02 -39.03
C VAL A 155 -41.04 26.72 -39.54
N CYS A 156 -40.70 25.44 -39.60
CA CYS A 156 -39.39 24.97 -40.04
C CYS A 156 -39.35 24.42 -41.47
N TYR A 157 -40.51 24.01 -41.98
CA TYR A 157 -40.67 23.45 -43.33
C TYR A 157 -41.98 23.85 -43.97
N THR A 158 -41.96 24.29 -45.23
CA THR A 158 -43.12 24.54 -46.03
C THR A 158 -43.17 23.64 -47.27
N ALA A 159 -44.34 23.25 -47.74
CA ALA A 159 -44.49 22.41 -48.94
C ALA A 159 -44.04 23.12 -50.23
N THR A 160 -44.04 24.45 -50.25
CA THR A 160 -43.71 25.26 -51.44
C THR A 160 -42.25 25.65 -51.49
N GLU A 161 -41.62 25.97 -50.41
CA GLU A 161 -40.25 26.52 -50.36
C GLU A 161 -39.24 25.55 -49.73
N GLY A 162 -39.73 24.46 -49.13
CA GLY A 162 -38.86 23.53 -48.41
C GLY A 162 -38.46 24.05 -47.01
N LEU A 163 -37.18 24.02 -46.69
CA LEU A 163 -36.66 24.50 -45.41
C LEU A 163 -36.79 26.01 -45.25
N THR A 164 -37.33 26.47 -44.15
CA THR A 164 -37.47 27.90 -43.84
C THR A 164 -36.11 28.52 -43.45
N THR A 165 -36.03 29.86 -43.61
CA THR A 165 -34.85 30.62 -43.16
C THR A 165 -34.60 30.43 -41.65
N PHE A 166 -35.69 30.34 -40.87
CA PHE A 166 -35.59 30.06 -39.41
C PHE A 166 -34.86 28.73 -39.15
N LYS A 167 -35.23 27.66 -39.87
CA LYS A 167 -34.58 26.34 -39.71
C LYS A 167 -33.11 26.41 -40.07
N VAL A 168 -32.75 26.98 -41.18
CA VAL A 168 -31.35 27.10 -41.65
C VAL A 168 -30.51 27.93 -40.70
N LEU A 169 -31.01 29.08 -40.25
CA LEU A 169 -30.31 29.90 -39.24
C LEU A 169 -30.16 29.19 -37.89
N SER A 170 -31.17 28.41 -37.48
CA SER A 170 -31.11 27.62 -36.26
C SER A 170 -30.00 26.56 -36.31
N GLU A 171 -29.79 25.88 -37.41
CA GLU A 171 -28.70 24.92 -37.55
C GLU A 171 -27.31 25.60 -37.50
N TYR A 172 -27.14 26.75 -38.13
CA TYR A 172 -25.89 27.52 -37.97
C TYR A 172 -25.66 27.98 -36.52
N LEU A 173 -26.72 28.40 -35.83
CA LEU A 173 -26.62 28.77 -34.42
C LEU A 173 -26.30 27.56 -33.52
N ILE A 174 -26.91 26.40 -33.78
CA ILE A 174 -26.61 25.14 -33.10
C ILE A 174 -25.13 24.78 -33.32
N CYS A 175 -24.62 24.88 -34.57
CA CYS A 175 -23.21 24.64 -34.86
C CYS A 175 -22.29 25.63 -34.09
N LEU A 176 -22.66 26.92 -34.01
CA LEU A 176 -21.89 27.90 -33.23
C LEU A 176 -21.87 27.59 -31.75
N ILE A 177 -22.99 27.15 -31.17
CA ILE A 177 -23.09 26.70 -29.75
C ILE A 177 -22.20 25.45 -29.55
N LEU A 178 -22.18 24.51 -30.48
CA LEU A 178 -21.35 23.33 -30.41
C LEU A 178 -19.86 23.66 -30.53
N VAL A 179 -19.47 24.59 -31.39
CA VAL A 179 -18.09 25.09 -31.44
C VAL A 179 -17.68 25.73 -30.11
N ALA A 180 -18.56 26.59 -29.55
CA ALA A 180 -18.33 27.19 -28.23
C ALA A 180 -18.20 26.09 -27.13
N ALA A 181 -19.04 25.07 -27.16
CA ALA A 181 -18.95 23.91 -26.26
C ALA A 181 -17.58 23.22 -26.39
N GLY A 182 -17.12 22.94 -27.61
CA GLY A 182 -15.82 22.36 -27.88
C GLY A 182 -14.65 23.19 -27.33
N VAL A 183 -14.72 24.52 -27.50
CA VAL A 183 -13.72 25.46 -26.95
C VAL A 183 -13.71 25.44 -25.42
N VAL A 184 -14.90 25.40 -24.77
CA VAL A 184 -15.00 25.33 -23.30
C VAL A 184 -14.45 24.00 -22.78
N PHE A 185 -14.76 22.86 -23.43
CA PHE A 185 -14.18 21.57 -23.09
C PHE A 185 -12.65 21.59 -23.24
N TRP A 186 -12.14 22.14 -24.34
CA TRP A 186 -10.70 22.23 -24.59
C TRP A 186 -9.98 23.13 -23.58
N ARG A 187 -10.54 24.29 -23.24
CA ARG A 187 -9.99 25.18 -22.20
C ARG A 187 -9.96 24.53 -20.81
N ARG A 188 -10.86 23.59 -20.55
CA ARG A 188 -10.92 22.83 -19.30
C ARG A 188 -10.24 21.47 -19.38
N ALA A 189 -9.40 21.26 -20.38
CA ALA A 189 -8.69 19.99 -20.61
C ALA A 189 -7.91 19.47 -19.40
N ALA A 190 -7.36 20.37 -18.57
CA ALA A 190 -6.64 19.99 -17.34
C ALA A 190 -7.50 19.27 -16.30
N LEU A 191 -8.84 19.45 -16.33
CA LEU A 191 -9.80 18.82 -15.42
C LEU A 191 -10.35 17.48 -15.95
N LEU A 192 -10.02 17.14 -17.21
CA LEU A 192 -10.59 16.04 -17.95
C LEU A 192 -9.53 14.98 -18.28
N ASP A 193 -9.98 13.74 -18.38
CA ASP A 193 -9.13 12.71 -18.97
C ASP A 193 -8.93 12.95 -20.46
N ARG A 194 -7.70 12.80 -20.94
CA ARG A 194 -7.37 12.99 -22.36
C ARG A 194 -8.22 12.13 -23.30
N THR A 195 -8.49 10.88 -22.91
CA THR A 195 -9.31 9.95 -23.71
C THR A 195 -10.75 10.44 -23.78
N VAL A 196 -11.31 10.83 -22.63
CA VAL A 196 -12.68 11.34 -22.54
C VAL A 196 -12.81 12.64 -23.30
N LEU A 197 -11.87 13.58 -23.12
CA LEU A 197 -11.84 14.84 -23.84
C LEU A 197 -11.82 14.63 -25.37
N ASN A 198 -10.94 13.77 -25.85
CA ASN A 198 -10.83 13.48 -27.29
C ASN A 198 -12.12 12.87 -27.84
N LEU A 199 -12.77 11.98 -27.10
CA LEU A 199 -14.04 11.38 -27.48
C LEU A 199 -15.17 12.40 -27.55
N VAL A 200 -15.26 13.31 -26.56
CA VAL A 200 -16.25 14.39 -26.53
C VAL A 200 -16.02 15.38 -27.67
N LEU A 201 -14.78 15.80 -27.89
CA LEU A 201 -14.45 16.73 -28.99
C LEU A 201 -14.71 16.09 -30.36
N ALA A 202 -14.38 14.83 -30.55
CA ALA A 202 -14.68 14.09 -31.77
C ALA A 202 -16.21 13.95 -31.99
N SER A 203 -16.97 13.70 -30.92
CA SER A 203 -18.44 13.70 -30.98
C SER A 203 -18.99 15.04 -31.40
N ILE A 204 -18.55 16.14 -30.78
CA ILE A 204 -18.98 17.51 -31.16
C ILE A 204 -18.65 17.78 -32.62
N ALA A 205 -17.48 17.41 -33.11
CA ALA A 205 -17.10 17.59 -34.51
C ALA A 205 -18.01 16.77 -35.46
N CYS A 206 -18.34 15.51 -35.10
CA CYS A 206 -19.30 14.70 -35.85
C CYS A 206 -20.70 15.29 -35.83
N THR A 207 -21.16 15.85 -34.68
CA THR A 207 -22.48 16.51 -34.61
C THR A 207 -22.52 17.76 -35.51
N ILE A 208 -21.48 18.60 -35.47
CA ILE A 208 -21.38 19.78 -36.37
C ILE A 208 -21.45 19.34 -37.85
N ALA A 209 -20.68 18.33 -38.23
CA ALA A 209 -20.69 17.80 -39.61
C ALA A 209 -22.07 17.21 -39.97
N SER A 210 -22.78 16.59 -39.01
CA SER A 210 -24.13 16.08 -39.15
C SER A 210 -25.13 17.21 -39.42
N GLU A 211 -25.13 18.26 -38.59
CA GLU A 211 -26.01 19.43 -38.75
C GLU A 211 -25.75 20.17 -40.08
N MET A 212 -24.47 20.33 -40.45
CA MET A 212 -24.11 20.88 -41.76
C MET A 212 -24.63 20.04 -42.92
N SER A 213 -24.63 18.72 -42.80
CA SER A 213 -25.20 17.82 -43.81
C SER A 213 -26.71 17.99 -43.95
N PHE A 214 -27.40 18.25 -42.83
CA PHE A 214 -28.87 18.53 -42.83
C PHE A 214 -29.21 19.96 -43.30
N THR A 215 -28.28 20.86 -43.41
CA THR A 215 -28.47 22.20 -43.99
C THR A 215 -28.37 22.17 -45.51
N LEU A 216 -27.57 21.25 -46.05
CA LEU A 216 -27.25 21.19 -47.49
C LEU A 216 -28.21 20.36 -48.32
N TYR A 217 -29.22 19.70 -47.72
CA TYR A 217 -30.13 18.85 -48.53
C TYR A 217 -31.24 19.65 -49.19
N ILE A 218 -31.47 19.38 -50.48
CA ILE A 218 -32.53 19.97 -51.32
C ILE A 218 -33.80 19.11 -51.24
N HIS A 219 -33.65 17.82 -50.97
CA HIS A 219 -34.75 16.83 -50.89
C HIS A 219 -34.61 15.96 -49.64
N ALA A 220 -35.72 15.70 -48.91
CA ALA A 220 -35.77 14.92 -47.67
C ALA A 220 -35.19 13.50 -47.79
N TYR A 221 -35.05 12.96 -48.98
CA TYR A 221 -34.53 11.63 -49.31
C TYR A 221 -33.12 11.64 -49.88
N GLY A 222 -32.40 12.75 -49.80
CA GLY A 222 -31.08 12.92 -50.42
C GLY A 222 -29.93 12.29 -49.66
N MET A 223 -28.81 12.07 -50.39
CA MET A 223 -27.57 11.50 -49.82
C MET A 223 -27.02 12.30 -48.64
N ALA A 224 -27.15 13.63 -48.65
CA ALA A 224 -26.74 14.51 -47.57
C ALA A 224 -27.47 14.19 -46.23
N ASN A 225 -28.77 13.94 -46.31
CA ASN A 225 -29.58 13.55 -45.17
C ASN A 225 -29.14 12.18 -44.62
N GLN A 226 -28.83 11.23 -45.48
CA GLN A 226 -28.31 9.92 -45.09
C GLN A 226 -26.96 10.00 -44.38
N ILE A 227 -26.02 10.82 -44.90
CA ILE A 227 -24.72 11.10 -44.28
C ILE A 227 -24.89 11.75 -42.91
N GLY A 228 -25.82 12.70 -42.75
CA GLY A 228 -26.15 13.30 -41.48
C GLY A 228 -26.53 12.28 -40.41
N HIS A 229 -27.40 11.31 -40.74
CA HIS A 229 -27.76 10.24 -39.80
C HIS A 229 -26.60 9.32 -39.46
N TYR A 230 -25.70 8.99 -40.38
CA TYR A 230 -24.49 8.22 -40.07
C TYR A 230 -23.58 8.96 -39.10
N LEU A 231 -23.37 10.27 -39.33
CA LEU A 231 -22.56 11.10 -38.44
C LEU A 231 -23.18 11.24 -37.04
N LYS A 232 -24.52 11.35 -36.96
CA LYS A 232 -25.27 11.33 -35.70
C LYS A 232 -25.03 10.04 -34.90
N ILE A 233 -25.14 8.88 -35.56
CA ILE A 233 -24.88 7.57 -34.96
C ILE A 233 -23.44 7.52 -34.39
N ILE A 234 -22.44 7.98 -35.14
CA ILE A 234 -21.05 8.03 -34.70
C ILE A 234 -20.90 8.95 -33.48
N SER A 235 -21.49 10.16 -33.56
CA SER A 235 -21.44 11.14 -32.47
C SER A 235 -22.02 10.58 -31.16
N PHE A 236 -23.21 10.02 -31.19
CA PHE A 236 -23.84 9.44 -30.00
C PHE A 236 -23.01 8.28 -29.42
N TYR A 237 -22.47 7.43 -30.29
CA TYR A 237 -21.57 6.35 -29.85
C TYR A 237 -20.29 6.87 -29.18
N LEU A 238 -19.71 7.99 -29.66
CA LEU A 238 -18.52 8.59 -29.07
C LEU A 238 -18.81 9.16 -27.66
N ILE A 239 -19.96 9.81 -27.46
CA ILE A 239 -20.41 10.26 -26.12
C ILE A 239 -20.65 9.07 -25.19
N TYR A 240 -21.30 8.01 -25.69
CA TYR A 240 -21.45 6.78 -24.93
C TYR A 240 -20.11 6.21 -24.49
N ARG A 241 -19.14 6.13 -25.42
CA ARG A 241 -17.78 5.69 -25.11
C ARG A 241 -17.09 6.56 -24.08
N ALA A 242 -17.29 7.89 -24.15
CA ALA A 242 -16.76 8.83 -23.16
C ALA A 242 -17.38 8.58 -21.77
N SER A 243 -18.73 8.43 -21.71
CA SER A 243 -19.45 8.10 -20.47
C SER A 243 -18.98 6.80 -19.83
N VAL A 244 -18.90 5.70 -20.61
CA VAL A 244 -18.43 4.40 -20.12
C VAL A 244 -16.99 4.45 -19.66
N SER A 245 -16.12 5.15 -20.42
CA SER A 245 -14.69 5.26 -20.06
C SER A 245 -14.49 5.98 -18.74
N ALA A 246 -15.20 7.07 -18.52
CA ALA A 246 -15.06 7.87 -17.30
C ALA A 246 -15.78 7.28 -16.08
N SER A 247 -16.99 6.70 -16.30
CA SER A 247 -17.85 6.26 -15.21
C SER A 247 -17.61 4.83 -14.75
N LEU A 248 -17.15 3.95 -15.64
CA LEU A 248 -16.95 2.53 -15.33
C LEU A 248 -15.48 2.12 -15.36
N LYS A 249 -14.76 2.31 -16.48
CA LYS A 249 -13.41 1.77 -16.62
C LYS A 249 -12.41 2.34 -15.63
N ARG A 250 -12.37 3.65 -15.48
CA ARG A 250 -11.41 4.32 -14.61
C ARG A 250 -11.58 4.05 -13.11
N PRO A 251 -12.79 4.15 -12.54
CA PRO A 251 -12.98 3.77 -11.13
C PRO A 251 -12.57 2.34 -10.84
N TYR A 252 -12.89 1.41 -11.75
CA TYR A 252 -12.47 0.01 -11.62
C TYR A 252 -10.95 -0.15 -11.67
N GLU A 253 -10.26 0.46 -12.65
CA GLU A 253 -8.79 0.39 -12.75
C GLU A 253 -8.08 0.95 -11.53
N VAL A 254 -8.56 2.07 -10.97
CA VAL A 254 -8.02 2.66 -9.73
C VAL A 254 -8.26 1.74 -8.55
N LEU A 255 -9.49 1.21 -8.39
CA LEU A 255 -9.84 0.30 -7.30
C LEU A 255 -9.01 -0.99 -7.33
N PHE A 256 -8.87 -1.63 -8.49
CA PHE A 256 -8.06 -2.84 -8.61
C PHE A 256 -6.58 -2.59 -8.40
N ARG A 257 -6.07 -1.43 -8.84
CA ARG A 257 -4.68 -1.04 -8.56
C ARG A 257 -4.47 -0.84 -7.06
N ASP A 258 -5.36 -0.13 -6.37
CA ASP A 258 -5.27 0.11 -4.92
C ASP A 258 -5.38 -1.19 -4.13
N LEU A 259 -6.30 -2.09 -4.52
CA LEU A 259 -6.40 -3.42 -3.91
C LEU A 259 -5.12 -4.23 -4.13
N GLY A 260 -4.58 -4.26 -5.33
CA GLY A 260 -3.31 -4.95 -5.64
C GLY A 260 -2.14 -4.40 -4.81
N VAL A 261 -2.03 -3.06 -4.67
CA VAL A 261 -1.00 -2.43 -3.84
C VAL A 261 -1.18 -2.77 -2.36
N ARG A 262 -2.42 -2.74 -1.85
CA ARG A 262 -2.71 -3.11 -0.45
C ARG A 262 -2.39 -4.56 -0.17
N GLU A 263 -2.78 -5.47 -1.07
CA GLU A 263 -2.47 -6.89 -0.96
C GLU A 263 -0.95 -7.15 -0.97
N GLN A 264 -0.21 -6.50 -1.87
CA GLN A 264 1.25 -6.59 -1.90
C GLN A 264 1.89 -6.07 -0.61
N ARG A 265 1.40 -4.93 -0.07
CA ARG A 265 1.88 -4.38 1.20
C ARG A 265 1.60 -5.32 2.37
N LEU A 266 0.41 -5.92 2.40
CA LEU A 266 0.05 -6.89 3.43
C LEU A 266 0.96 -8.11 3.37
N ARG A 267 1.12 -8.72 2.19
CA ARG A 267 2.02 -9.87 1.97
C ARG A 267 3.48 -9.54 2.33
N ALA A 268 3.96 -8.35 1.97
CA ALA A 268 5.31 -7.91 2.33
C ALA A 268 5.46 -7.70 3.85
N SER A 269 4.43 -7.18 4.53
CA SER A 269 4.42 -7.01 5.98
C SER A 269 4.41 -8.36 6.71
N GLU A 270 3.54 -9.29 6.28
CA GLU A 270 3.51 -10.65 6.82
C GLU A 270 4.83 -11.40 6.58
N GLY A 271 5.41 -11.29 5.39
CA GLY A 271 6.71 -11.87 5.08
C GLY A 271 7.84 -11.31 5.95
N ARG A 272 7.81 -9.99 6.19
CA ARG A 272 8.77 -9.33 7.11
C ARG A 272 8.62 -9.81 8.54
N LEU A 273 7.39 -9.89 9.04
CA LEU A 273 7.12 -10.40 10.39
C LEU A 273 7.56 -11.85 10.55
N ARG A 274 7.27 -12.71 9.58
CA ARG A 274 7.74 -14.11 9.57
C ARG A 274 9.26 -14.21 9.54
N ALA A 275 9.93 -13.37 8.76
CA ALA A 275 11.39 -13.35 8.71
C ALA A 275 12.01 -12.87 10.02
N ILE A 276 11.44 -11.85 10.67
CA ILE A 276 11.90 -11.36 11.98
C ILE A 276 11.73 -12.45 13.03
N LEU A 277 10.55 -13.08 13.11
CA LEU A 277 10.28 -14.14 14.07
C LEU A 277 11.11 -15.40 13.80
N GLY A 278 11.34 -15.72 12.52
CA GLY A 278 12.14 -16.88 12.11
C GLY A 278 13.64 -16.74 12.37
N ASN A 279 14.19 -15.52 12.31
CA ASN A 279 15.62 -15.26 12.55
C ASN A 279 15.93 -14.76 13.97
N ALA A 280 14.91 -14.64 14.84
CA ALA A 280 15.14 -14.28 16.24
C ALA A 280 15.79 -15.46 16.96
N ALA A 281 17.00 -15.25 17.50
CA ALA A 281 17.67 -16.23 18.38
C ALA A 281 16.89 -16.47 19.70
N ALA A 282 15.90 -15.64 19.98
CA ALA A 282 14.98 -15.79 21.09
C ALA A 282 13.87 -16.77 20.75
N LEU A 283 13.46 -17.60 21.69
CA LEU A 283 12.24 -18.38 21.54
C LEU A 283 11.01 -17.47 21.52
N VAL A 284 10.06 -17.77 20.64
CA VAL A 284 8.74 -17.14 20.60
C VAL A 284 7.69 -18.23 20.44
N ILE A 285 6.77 -18.30 21.40
CA ILE A 285 5.68 -19.27 21.45
C ILE A 285 4.38 -18.51 21.61
N PHE A 286 3.37 -18.82 20.80
CA PHE A 286 2.01 -18.33 21.01
C PHE A 286 1.12 -19.44 21.56
N LEU A 287 0.47 -19.14 22.68
CA LEU A 287 -0.47 -20.04 23.35
C LEU A 287 -1.90 -19.52 23.18
N ALA A 288 -2.82 -20.42 22.84
CA ALA A 288 -4.24 -20.15 22.98
C ALA A 288 -4.65 -20.10 24.46
N PRO A 289 -5.86 -19.62 24.80
CA PRO A 289 -6.34 -19.55 26.19
C PRO A 289 -6.44 -20.90 26.91
N ASP A 290 -6.42 -22.01 26.17
CA ASP A 290 -6.41 -23.41 26.68
C ASP A 290 -4.98 -23.98 26.78
N TRP A 291 -3.97 -23.18 26.77
CA TRP A 291 -2.53 -23.48 26.84
C TRP A 291 -1.97 -24.27 25.64
N LYS A 292 -2.74 -24.49 24.59
CA LYS A 292 -2.24 -25.13 23.37
C LYS A 292 -1.35 -24.22 22.59
N MET A 293 -0.25 -24.74 22.09
CA MET A 293 0.71 -24.04 21.27
C MET A 293 0.17 -23.84 19.84
N HIS A 294 0.06 -22.61 19.37
CA HIS A 294 -0.35 -22.25 18.00
C HIS A 294 0.82 -21.73 17.15
N GLU A 295 1.83 -21.15 17.79
CA GLU A 295 3.08 -20.76 17.12
C GLU A 295 4.27 -21.23 17.95
N PHE A 296 5.31 -21.66 17.23
CA PHE A 296 6.58 -22.14 17.76
C PHE A 296 7.67 -21.76 16.76
N ASN A 297 8.43 -20.69 17.04
CA ASN A 297 9.37 -20.15 16.09
C ASN A 297 10.63 -21.02 15.92
N LEU A 298 11.53 -20.63 14.99
CA LEU A 298 12.75 -21.39 14.75
C LEU A 298 13.67 -21.42 15.99
N GLY A 299 13.79 -20.29 16.71
CA GLY A 299 14.59 -20.24 17.95
C GLY A 299 14.11 -21.22 19.00
N ALA A 300 12.78 -21.36 19.16
CA ALA A 300 12.22 -22.38 20.07
C ALA A 300 12.50 -23.82 19.58
N GLN A 301 12.44 -24.05 18.25
CA GLN A 301 12.79 -25.36 17.67
C GLN A 301 14.27 -25.74 17.91
N GLU A 302 15.17 -24.76 17.77
CA GLU A 302 16.61 -24.97 18.00
C GLU A 302 16.95 -25.23 19.47
N ILE A 303 16.28 -24.52 20.40
CA ILE A 303 16.50 -24.69 21.84
C ILE A 303 15.96 -26.02 22.32
N PHE A 304 14.72 -26.36 21.94
CA PHE A 304 14.03 -27.52 22.51
C PHE A 304 14.05 -28.79 21.64
N GLY A 305 14.64 -28.77 20.45
CA GLY A 305 14.74 -29.93 19.56
C GLY A 305 13.42 -30.41 18.95
N TRP A 306 12.30 -29.74 19.27
CA TRP A 306 10.98 -30.06 18.74
C TRP A 306 10.77 -29.39 17.40
N GLN A 307 10.24 -30.11 16.41
CA GLN A 307 9.75 -29.47 15.18
C GLN A 307 8.38 -28.81 15.46
N ARG A 308 8.16 -27.62 14.85
CA ARG A 308 6.90 -26.88 15.00
C ARG A 308 5.66 -27.76 14.81
N ARG A 309 5.62 -28.62 13.79
CA ARG A 309 4.51 -29.54 13.49
C ARG A 309 4.23 -30.58 14.57
N GLU A 310 5.21 -30.90 15.42
CA GLU A 310 5.10 -31.92 16.48
C GLU A 310 4.46 -31.36 17.76
N VAL A 311 4.53 -30.05 17.96
CA VAL A 311 4.06 -29.37 19.18
C VAL A 311 2.80 -28.55 18.97
N LEU A 312 2.46 -28.18 17.72
CA LEU A 312 1.22 -27.44 17.45
C LEU A 312 -0.02 -28.21 17.99
N ALA A 313 -0.94 -27.46 18.60
CA ALA A 313 -2.14 -27.95 19.27
C ALA A 313 -1.88 -28.85 20.49
N ARG A 314 -0.61 -29.05 20.92
CA ARG A 314 -0.29 -29.74 22.18
C ARG A 314 -0.22 -28.74 23.33
N ASP A 315 -0.46 -29.23 24.52
CA ASP A 315 -0.43 -28.43 25.74
C ASP A 315 1.01 -28.06 26.11
N PHE A 316 1.26 -26.76 26.32
CA PHE A 316 2.56 -26.19 26.65
C PHE A 316 3.13 -26.74 27.96
N LEU A 317 2.28 -26.84 28.99
CA LEU A 317 2.73 -27.27 30.32
C LEU A 317 3.21 -28.72 30.29
N SER A 318 2.50 -29.58 29.58
CA SER A 318 2.84 -31.01 29.52
C SER A 318 4.05 -31.31 28.63
N VAL A 319 4.36 -30.44 27.65
CA VAL A 319 5.45 -30.67 26.66
C VAL A 319 6.76 -30.09 27.15
N LEU A 320 6.74 -28.86 27.68
CA LEU A 320 7.96 -28.10 27.95
C LEU A 320 8.23 -27.84 29.44
N ILE A 321 7.26 -28.05 30.36
CA ILE A 321 7.43 -27.69 31.75
C ILE A 321 7.57 -28.95 32.61
N PRO A 322 8.60 -29.01 33.50
CA PRO A 322 8.71 -30.09 34.47
C PRO A 322 7.44 -30.20 35.35
N PRO A 323 6.95 -31.41 35.69
CA PRO A 323 5.71 -31.60 36.46
C PRO A 323 5.69 -30.82 37.77
N GLU A 324 6.85 -30.69 38.43
CA GLU A 324 6.97 -30.00 39.73
C GLU A 324 6.74 -28.48 39.59
N GLN A 325 6.98 -27.91 38.43
CA GLN A 325 6.83 -26.48 38.18
C GLN A 325 5.53 -26.13 37.44
N ALA A 326 4.81 -27.12 36.92
CA ALA A 326 3.63 -26.94 36.08
C ALA A 326 2.56 -26.03 36.72
N GLY A 327 2.24 -26.27 38.02
CA GLY A 327 1.25 -25.48 38.74
C GLY A 327 1.65 -24.01 38.95
N ALA A 328 2.94 -23.76 39.21
CA ALA A 328 3.47 -22.39 39.34
C ALA A 328 3.44 -21.65 38.03
N VAL A 329 3.87 -22.29 36.93
CA VAL A 329 3.85 -21.71 35.58
C VAL A 329 2.41 -21.45 35.13
N GLU A 330 1.48 -22.39 35.36
CA GLU A 330 0.06 -22.19 35.04
C GLU A 330 -0.52 -20.95 35.75
N SER A 331 -0.19 -20.74 37.02
CA SER A 331 -0.61 -19.57 37.76
C SER A 331 -0.11 -18.26 37.12
N LEU A 332 1.14 -18.25 36.63
CA LEU A 332 1.71 -17.12 35.90
C LEU A 332 0.98 -16.86 34.56
N LEU A 333 0.69 -17.92 33.81
CA LEU A 333 -0.06 -17.81 32.53
C LEU A 333 -1.48 -17.29 32.76
N ARG A 334 -2.18 -17.75 33.80
CA ARG A 334 -3.52 -17.27 34.19
C ARG A 334 -3.51 -15.76 34.51
N ARG A 335 -2.52 -15.28 35.26
CA ARG A 335 -2.36 -13.88 35.58
C ARG A 335 -2.10 -13.07 34.32
N SER A 336 -1.22 -13.55 33.42
CA SER A 336 -0.98 -12.89 32.14
C SER A 336 -2.23 -12.81 31.30
N LEU A 337 -3.05 -13.87 31.25
CA LEU A 337 -4.32 -13.87 30.52
C LEU A 337 -5.32 -12.87 31.13
N GLY A 338 -5.27 -12.66 32.46
CA GLY A 338 -6.02 -11.63 33.17
C GLY A 338 -5.53 -10.19 32.95
N GLY A 339 -4.45 -10.01 32.18
CA GLY A 339 -3.92 -8.68 31.82
C GLY A 339 -2.71 -8.22 32.63
N GLU A 340 -2.13 -9.08 33.49
CA GLU A 340 -0.92 -8.82 34.26
C GLU A 340 0.32 -9.39 33.53
N PRO A 341 1.07 -8.62 32.72
CA PRO A 341 2.20 -9.14 31.98
C PRO A 341 3.30 -9.64 32.92
N GLN A 342 3.79 -10.86 32.68
CA GLN A 342 4.94 -11.40 33.41
C GLN A 342 6.23 -11.05 32.68
N ARG A 343 7.22 -10.53 33.42
CA ARG A 343 8.50 -10.13 32.83
C ARG A 343 9.67 -10.75 33.60
N GLN A 344 10.71 -11.13 32.85
CA GLN A 344 11.95 -11.67 33.40
C GLN A 344 11.72 -12.86 34.34
N VAL A 345 10.79 -13.72 33.98
CA VAL A 345 10.54 -14.97 34.73
C VAL A 345 11.60 -15.99 34.33
N GLU A 346 12.25 -16.58 35.33
CA GLU A 346 13.21 -17.65 35.13
C GLU A 346 12.55 -18.96 35.49
N THR A 347 12.51 -19.93 34.57
CA THR A 347 12.02 -21.29 34.79
C THR A 347 12.87 -22.30 34.06
N VAL A 348 12.85 -23.53 34.55
CA VAL A 348 13.41 -24.65 33.81
C VAL A 348 12.37 -25.17 32.81
N MET A 349 12.78 -25.34 31.56
CA MET A 349 11.98 -25.96 30.51
C MET A 349 12.74 -27.17 29.96
N LEU A 350 11.99 -28.19 29.51
CA LEU A 350 12.55 -29.45 29.03
C LEU A 350 12.57 -29.46 27.48
N ASP A 351 13.64 -29.98 26.93
CA ASP A 351 13.71 -30.30 25.51
C ASP A 351 13.07 -31.64 25.17
N LYS A 352 13.13 -32.03 23.88
CA LYS A 352 12.58 -33.31 23.41
C LYS A 352 13.26 -34.56 24.03
N GLU A 353 14.49 -34.41 24.48
CA GLU A 353 15.30 -35.46 25.06
C GLU A 353 15.19 -35.49 26.61
N GLY A 354 14.43 -34.53 27.16
CA GLY A 354 14.24 -34.37 28.62
C GLY A 354 15.37 -33.56 29.28
N GLN A 355 16.25 -32.94 28.52
CA GLN A 355 17.31 -32.10 29.07
C GLN A 355 16.73 -30.77 29.56
N ALA A 356 17.24 -30.29 30.69
CA ALA A 356 16.78 -29.07 31.34
C ALA A 356 17.49 -27.83 30.77
N HIS A 357 16.73 -26.83 30.32
CA HIS A 357 17.16 -25.53 29.89
C HIS A 357 16.66 -24.45 30.84
N HIS A 358 17.52 -23.55 31.26
CA HIS A 358 17.14 -22.38 32.05
C HIS A 358 16.67 -21.28 31.10
N ILE A 359 15.39 -20.98 31.11
CA ILE A 359 14.79 -19.98 30.21
C ILE A 359 14.41 -18.73 30.99
N LEU A 360 14.94 -17.59 30.56
CA LEU A 360 14.48 -16.27 31.01
C LEU A 360 13.43 -15.76 30.01
N TRP A 361 12.18 -15.63 30.44
CA TRP A 361 11.08 -15.34 29.53
C TRP A 361 10.14 -14.24 30.01
N ASN A 362 9.40 -13.68 29.06
CA ASN A 362 8.32 -12.73 29.27
C ASN A 362 7.03 -13.33 28.71
N CYS A 363 5.90 -13.01 29.33
CA CYS A 363 4.57 -13.44 28.86
C CYS A 363 3.64 -12.24 28.82
N THR A 364 3.03 -12.01 27.65
CA THR A 364 2.10 -10.92 27.41
C THR A 364 0.84 -11.41 26.73
N ARG A 365 -0.30 -10.84 27.11
CA ARG A 365 -1.59 -11.10 26.48
C ARG A 365 -1.65 -10.46 25.10
N LEU A 366 -2.21 -11.17 24.14
CA LEU A 366 -2.55 -10.70 22.81
C LEU A 366 -4.06 -10.61 22.70
N ASP A 367 -4.57 -9.45 22.31
CA ASP A 367 -6.00 -9.19 22.14
C ASP A 367 -6.37 -9.02 20.68
N ASP A 368 -7.62 -9.29 20.33
CA ASP A 368 -8.21 -8.95 19.03
C ASP A 368 -8.58 -7.46 18.96
N SER A 369 -9.15 -7.04 17.82
CA SER A 369 -9.62 -5.66 17.60
C SER A 369 -10.79 -5.24 18.51
N LEU A 370 -11.42 -6.17 19.20
CA LEU A 370 -12.53 -5.95 20.14
C LEU A 370 -12.08 -6.03 21.60
N GLY A 371 -10.78 -6.25 21.88
CA GLY A 371 -10.22 -6.38 23.21
C GLY A 371 -10.46 -7.75 23.86
N GLN A 372 -10.85 -8.78 23.08
CA GLN A 372 -10.95 -10.12 23.57
C GLN A 372 -9.59 -10.83 23.50
N ALA A 373 -9.26 -11.62 24.53
CA ALA A 373 -8.00 -12.34 24.59
C ALA A 373 -7.92 -13.43 23.51
N LEU A 374 -7.02 -13.22 22.53
CA LEU A 374 -6.65 -14.25 21.56
C LEU A 374 -5.75 -15.32 22.15
N GLY A 375 -4.94 -14.95 23.16
CA GLY A 375 -4.01 -15.85 23.83
C GLY A 375 -2.83 -15.11 24.44
N LEU A 376 -1.71 -15.83 24.60
CA LEU A 376 -0.48 -15.34 25.22
C LEU A 376 0.70 -15.48 24.27
N VAL A 377 1.54 -14.47 24.22
CA VAL A 377 2.84 -14.52 23.56
C VAL A 377 3.92 -14.68 24.64
N ILE A 378 4.66 -15.77 24.55
CA ILE A 378 5.86 -16.02 25.35
C ILE A 378 7.07 -15.72 24.48
N SER A 379 7.99 -14.89 24.99
CA SER A 379 9.29 -14.65 24.38
C SER A 379 10.39 -14.80 25.40
N GLY A 380 11.50 -15.45 25.05
CA GLY A 380 12.54 -15.73 26.04
C GLY A 380 13.89 -16.07 25.42
N LEU A 381 14.86 -16.20 26.30
CA LEU A 381 16.25 -16.54 25.98
C LEU A 381 16.68 -17.75 26.81
N ASP A 382 17.40 -18.65 26.21
CA ASP A 382 18.10 -19.69 26.93
C ASP A 382 19.37 -19.10 27.59
N ILE A 383 19.38 -19.14 28.91
CA ILE A 383 20.48 -18.65 29.76
C ILE A 383 21.28 -19.78 30.40
N THR A 384 21.07 -21.03 30.01
CA THR A 384 21.73 -22.23 30.58
C THR A 384 23.25 -22.09 30.54
N VAL A 385 23.81 -21.74 29.40
CA VAL A 385 25.25 -21.55 29.24
C VAL A 385 25.76 -20.39 30.10
N ARG A 386 24.98 -19.30 30.20
CA ARG A 386 25.33 -18.16 31.04
C ARG A 386 25.39 -18.51 32.53
N ILE A 387 24.42 -19.28 33.01
CA ILE A 387 24.40 -19.76 34.39
C ILE A 387 25.59 -20.68 34.67
N LYS A 388 25.88 -21.59 33.75
CA LYS A 388 27.03 -22.51 33.87
C LYS A 388 28.34 -21.73 34.01
N TYR A 389 28.61 -20.78 33.08
CA TYR A 389 29.83 -19.96 33.18
C TYR A 389 29.85 -19.04 34.39
N ALA A 390 28.73 -18.57 34.85
CA ALA A 390 28.67 -17.78 36.10
C ALA A 390 29.09 -18.61 37.33
N LYS A 391 28.62 -19.86 37.44
CA LYS A 391 29.03 -20.80 38.51
C LYS A 391 30.52 -21.14 38.41
N GLU A 392 30.99 -21.53 37.22
CA GLU A 392 32.41 -21.84 36.99
C GLU A 392 33.32 -20.66 37.35
N ARG A 393 32.91 -19.45 37.01
CA ARG A 393 33.64 -18.23 37.37
C ARG A 393 33.67 -17.98 38.87
N GLU A 394 32.57 -18.23 39.56
CA GLU A 394 32.49 -18.05 41.02
C GLU A 394 33.38 -19.07 41.74
N GLU A 395 33.36 -20.32 41.31
CA GLU A 395 34.24 -21.38 41.82
C GLU A 395 35.74 -21.07 41.59
N LEU A 396 36.02 -20.54 40.41
CA LEU A 396 37.43 -20.15 40.06
C LEU A 396 37.87 -18.94 40.92
N ILE A 397 37.00 -17.94 41.12
CA ILE A 397 37.31 -16.81 42.01
C ILE A 397 37.60 -17.29 43.44
N LYS A 398 36.75 -18.22 43.95
CA LYS A 398 36.93 -18.77 45.28
C LYS A 398 38.28 -19.54 45.37
N SER A 399 38.62 -20.38 44.42
CA SER A 399 39.89 -21.11 44.39
C SER A 399 41.08 -20.17 44.29
N LEU A 400 40.97 -19.09 43.51
CA LEU A 400 42.04 -18.08 43.40
C LEU A 400 42.21 -17.30 44.72
N GLN A 401 41.13 -16.96 45.41
CA GLN A 401 41.22 -16.33 46.72
C GLN A 401 41.86 -17.21 47.78
N GLU A 402 41.52 -18.52 47.77
CA GLU A 402 42.12 -19.51 48.64
C GLU A 402 43.61 -19.68 48.36
N ALA A 403 44.02 -19.71 47.07
CA ALA A 403 45.44 -19.78 46.68
C ALA A 403 46.20 -18.52 47.09
N LEU A 404 45.62 -17.33 46.87
CA LEU A 404 46.22 -16.06 47.28
C LEU A 404 46.43 -15.97 48.81
N ALA A 405 45.51 -16.53 49.59
CA ALA A 405 45.61 -16.55 51.05
C ALA A 405 46.81 -17.45 51.54
N GLN A 406 47.25 -18.44 50.69
CA GLN A 406 48.35 -19.30 51.03
C GLN A 406 49.71 -18.68 50.67
N VAL A 407 49.77 -17.63 49.86
CA VAL A 407 51.01 -16.96 49.48
C VAL A 407 51.54 -16.17 50.64
N LYS A 408 52.65 -16.65 51.27
CA LYS A 408 53.37 -15.92 52.31
C LYS A 408 54.12 -14.76 51.70
N THR A 409 53.59 -13.59 51.72
CA THR A 409 54.23 -12.35 51.31
C THR A 409 54.66 -11.51 52.50
N LEU A 410 55.94 -11.17 52.57
CA LEU A 410 56.46 -10.16 53.48
C LEU A 410 55.92 -8.79 53.06
N SER A 411 55.01 -8.23 53.80
CA SER A 411 54.43 -6.88 53.55
C SER A 411 54.55 -6.00 54.81
N GLY A 412 54.86 -4.73 54.58
CA GLY A 412 54.94 -3.73 55.64
C GLY A 412 56.34 -3.33 56.03
N LEU A 413 56.47 -2.45 57.03
CA LEU A 413 57.73 -1.96 57.59
C LEU A 413 58.29 -2.96 58.61
N LEU A 414 59.42 -3.54 58.29
CA LEU A 414 60.10 -4.47 59.19
C LEU A 414 61.03 -3.68 60.15
N PRO A 415 60.82 -3.77 61.49
CA PRO A 415 61.63 -3.06 62.44
C PRO A 415 63.03 -3.69 62.57
N ILE A 416 64.03 -3.03 62.00
CA ILE A 416 65.43 -3.48 62.06
C ILE A 416 66.27 -2.60 63.00
N CYS A 417 67.20 -3.23 63.71
CA CYS A 417 68.16 -2.51 64.54
C CYS A 417 69.14 -1.68 63.66
N SER A 418 69.26 -0.39 63.87
CA SER A 418 70.15 0.51 63.13
C SER A 418 71.62 0.13 63.21
N HIS A 419 72.02 -0.52 64.29
CA HIS A 419 73.41 -0.92 64.51
C HIS A 419 73.72 -2.34 64.01
N CYS A 420 73.05 -3.36 64.56
CA CYS A 420 73.41 -4.77 64.28
C CYS A 420 72.54 -5.42 63.18
N LYS A 421 71.57 -4.68 62.57
CA LYS A 421 70.71 -5.08 61.52
C LYS A 421 69.78 -6.29 61.83
N LYS A 422 69.71 -6.74 63.07
CA LYS A 422 68.71 -7.73 63.50
C LYS A 422 67.31 -7.20 63.36
N ILE A 423 66.37 -8.06 63.01
CA ILE A 423 64.93 -7.75 62.90
C ILE A 423 64.23 -8.12 64.23
N ARG A 424 63.26 -7.30 64.61
CA ARG A 424 62.45 -7.61 65.79
C ARG A 424 61.21 -8.41 65.29
N ASP A 425 61.11 -9.67 65.77
CA ASP A 425 59.96 -10.53 65.40
C ASP A 425 58.70 -10.13 66.19
N ASP A 426 57.57 -10.71 65.81
CA ASP A 426 56.25 -10.40 66.39
C ASP A 426 56.17 -10.72 67.89
N SER A 427 57.07 -11.59 68.37
CA SER A 427 57.20 -11.94 69.78
C SER A 427 58.11 -10.99 70.55
N GLY A 428 58.68 -9.98 69.89
CA GLY A 428 59.51 -8.97 70.47
C GLY A 428 61.03 -9.33 70.59
N TYR A 429 61.46 -10.47 70.07
CA TYR A 429 62.86 -10.92 70.07
C TYR A 429 63.64 -10.44 68.87
N TRP A 430 64.92 -10.13 69.01
CA TRP A 430 65.83 -9.72 67.96
C TRP A 430 66.51 -10.94 67.30
N ARG A 431 66.18 -11.20 66.02
CA ARG A 431 66.70 -12.32 65.23
C ARG A 431 67.55 -11.84 64.06
N GLN A 432 68.39 -12.71 63.48
CA GLN A 432 69.08 -12.44 62.23
C GLN A 432 68.00 -12.23 61.12
N ILE A 433 68.28 -11.26 60.22
CA ILE A 433 67.31 -10.95 59.18
C ILE A 433 67.05 -12.16 58.25
N GLU A 434 68.05 -12.94 58.01
CA GLU A 434 67.99 -14.14 57.20
C GLU A 434 67.00 -15.14 57.80
N GLN A 435 67.10 -15.44 59.05
CA GLN A 435 66.19 -16.37 59.77
C GLN A 435 64.76 -15.88 59.81
N TYR A 436 64.55 -14.57 59.87
CA TYR A 436 63.22 -13.98 59.85
C TYR A 436 62.59 -14.07 58.45
N VAL A 437 63.36 -13.75 57.37
CA VAL A 437 62.88 -13.75 56.00
C VAL A 437 62.60 -15.21 55.52
N GLU A 438 63.48 -16.18 55.84
CA GLU A 438 63.26 -17.60 55.54
C GLU A 438 61.98 -18.14 56.23
N LYS A 439 61.68 -17.72 57.42
CA LYS A 439 60.49 -18.17 58.15
C LYS A 439 59.20 -17.56 57.59
N HIS A 440 59.23 -16.36 57.05
CA HIS A 440 58.08 -15.58 56.63
C HIS A 440 57.94 -15.36 55.12
N SER A 441 58.86 -15.96 54.37
CA SER A 441 58.78 -16.00 52.89
C SER A 441 59.39 -17.31 52.38
N GLU A 442 59.34 -17.53 51.08
CA GLU A 442 59.98 -18.67 50.39
C GLU A 442 61.46 -18.33 49.96
N ALA A 443 62.00 -17.23 50.45
CA ALA A 443 63.34 -16.80 50.07
C ALA A 443 64.38 -17.62 50.88
N GLU A 444 65.41 -18.17 50.20
CA GLU A 444 66.55 -18.85 50.76
C GLU A 444 67.79 -17.95 50.58
N PHE A 445 68.67 -17.92 51.62
CA PHE A 445 69.92 -17.14 51.57
C PHE A 445 71.11 -17.99 51.22
N SER A 446 71.86 -17.57 50.25
CA SER A 446 73.18 -18.08 49.95
C SER A 446 74.22 -17.12 50.50
N HIS A 447 75.34 -17.64 51.09
CA HIS A 447 76.39 -16.84 51.64
C HIS A 447 77.58 -16.70 50.63
N SER A 448 77.91 -15.45 50.36
CA SER A 448 79.10 -15.07 49.61
C SER A 448 79.72 -13.82 50.19
N MET A 449 80.95 -13.54 49.87
CA MET A 449 81.66 -12.37 50.34
C MET A 449 81.69 -11.32 49.24
N CYS A 450 81.22 -10.10 49.50
CA CYS A 450 81.34 -9.05 48.49
C CYS A 450 82.81 -8.58 48.31
N PRO A 451 83.18 -8.02 47.18
CA PRO A 451 84.59 -7.66 46.91
C PRO A 451 85.17 -6.70 47.96
N GLN A 452 84.41 -5.76 48.46
CA GLN A 452 84.85 -4.84 49.52
C GLN A 452 85.14 -5.52 50.85
N CYS A 453 84.31 -6.51 51.24
CA CYS A 453 84.55 -7.29 52.46
C CYS A 453 85.75 -8.28 52.25
N ALA A 454 85.92 -8.86 51.08
CA ALA A 454 87.00 -9.74 50.72
C ALA A 454 88.34 -9.01 50.79
N TYR A 455 88.41 -7.81 50.24
CA TYR A 455 89.65 -6.98 50.33
C TYR A 455 89.95 -6.55 51.81
N LYS A 456 88.91 -6.11 52.59
CA LYS A 456 89.11 -5.71 53.97
C LYS A 456 89.62 -6.85 54.87
N LEU A 457 89.21 -8.07 54.67
CA LEU A 457 89.49 -9.21 55.50
C LEU A 457 90.75 -9.95 55.02
N TYR A 458 91.00 -9.95 53.70
CA TYR A 458 92.14 -10.72 53.05
C TYR A 458 92.82 -9.82 52.00
N PRO A 459 93.41 -8.68 52.35
CA PRO A 459 93.99 -7.72 51.39
C PRO A 459 95.13 -8.27 50.56
N GLU A 460 95.78 -9.34 51.00
CA GLU A 460 96.88 -10.04 50.30
C GLU A 460 96.41 -10.98 49.14
N TYR A 461 95.11 -11.32 49.11
CA TYR A 461 94.49 -12.20 48.07
C TYR A 461 93.53 -11.50 47.15
N PHE A 462 93.05 -10.33 47.53
CA PHE A 462 92.05 -9.61 46.74
C PHE A 462 92.58 -8.21 46.44
N PRO A 463 92.56 -7.73 45.19
CA PRO A 463 92.99 -6.38 44.84
C PRO A 463 92.00 -5.35 45.39
N ASP A 464 92.48 -4.10 45.53
CA ASP A 464 91.64 -2.99 45.97
C ASP A 464 90.43 -2.73 45.06
N PRO A 465 89.20 -2.90 45.51
CA PRO A 465 88.02 -2.75 44.66
C PRO A 465 87.84 -1.32 44.17
N ALA A 466 88.55 -0.31 44.68
CA ALA A 466 88.56 1.05 44.21
C ALA A 466 89.45 1.26 42.96
N ALA A 467 90.32 0.33 42.65
CA ALA A 467 91.17 0.41 41.47
C ALA A 467 90.59 -0.10 40.17
N GLU A 468 89.53 -0.89 40.24
CA GLU A 468 88.72 -1.34 39.09
C GLU A 468 87.28 -0.86 39.13
N ALA A 469 87.06 0.46 38.97
CA ALA A 469 85.73 0.99 38.76
C ALA A 469 85.29 0.70 37.32
N VAL A 470 84.71 -0.45 37.11
CA VAL A 470 83.89 -0.74 35.91
C VAL A 470 82.59 0.04 35.99
N PRO A 471 82.18 0.82 34.95
CA PRO A 471 80.98 1.57 34.96
C PRO A 471 79.72 0.64 35.08
N ALA A 472 78.85 0.96 35.95
CA ALA A 472 77.61 0.20 36.20
C ALA A 472 76.81 -0.03 34.89
N PRO A 473 76.21 -1.19 34.66
CA PRO A 473 75.36 -1.44 33.52
C PRO A 473 74.12 -0.56 33.58
N LYS A 474 73.84 0.13 32.45
CA LYS A 474 72.61 0.95 32.29
C LYS A 474 71.39 0.04 32.39
N THR A 475 70.55 0.32 33.36
CA THR A 475 69.19 -0.27 33.47
C THR A 475 68.37 0.03 32.21
N PRO A 476 67.69 -0.94 31.60
CA PRO A 476 66.80 -0.70 30.45
C PRO A 476 65.61 0.10 30.92
N GLY A 477 65.40 1.22 30.23
CA GLY A 477 64.30 2.16 30.52
C GLY A 477 62.94 1.49 30.37
N ASN A 478 62.09 1.71 31.30
CA ASN A 478 60.68 1.36 31.31
C ASN A 478 59.95 2.25 30.29
N GLN A 479 59.62 1.70 29.13
CA GLN A 479 58.75 2.40 28.21
C GLN A 479 57.26 2.25 28.68
N PRO A 480 56.48 3.32 28.75
CA PRO A 480 55.07 3.20 29.03
C PRO A 480 54.32 2.63 27.81
N LYS A 481 53.66 1.50 27.96
CA LYS A 481 52.66 1.04 26.99
C LYS A 481 51.39 1.88 27.14
N ASN A 482 51.15 2.73 26.16
CA ASN A 482 49.83 3.28 25.88
C ASN A 482 48.88 2.19 25.42
N ARG A 483 47.67 2.27 25.92
CA ARG A 483 46.34 1.75 25.63
C ARG A 483 45.89 0.59 26.47
#